data_4db8b1a04507a479b487fbc3b8f78a91
#
_entry.id   4db8b1a04507a479b487fbc3b8f78a91
#
_cell.length_a   1.000
_cell.length_b   1.000
_cell.length_c   1.000
_cell.angle_alpha   90.00
_cell.angle_beta   90.00
_cell.angle_gamma   90.00
#
_symmetry.space_group_name_H-M   'P 1'
#
loop_
_entity.id
_entity.type
_entity.pdbx_description
1 polymer ?
#
loop_
_entity_poly.entity_id
_entity_poly.type
_entity_poly.pdbx_seq_one_letter_code
_entity_poly.pdbx_strand_id
1 'polypeptide(L)'
;MTLNKHTATGAPISVPVGEGVLGRMFNVLGDPIDGGEALPASTEKWSIHRQAPSFAEQSPVVSILETGIKVIDLLEPYAKGGKIGLFGGAGVGKTVLIQELITNVASEHGGYSIFTGVGERSREGNDLWNEMMESGVISKTALVFGQMNEAPGVRMRVALSGLTMSEYFRDVEHKDVLLFIDNIFRFVQAGSEVSTLLGRMPSAVGYQPTLATEMGQLQERITSTRNGSVTSVQAVSYTHL
;
A
#
# COMPACT_ATOMS: atom_id res chain seq x y z
N MET A 1 -29.48 -14.23 -17.28
CA MET A 1 -28.66 -14.36 -16.05
C MET A 1 -27.42 -15.15 -16.47
N THR A 2 -26.34 -14.48 -16.83
CA THR A 2 -25.07 -15.11 -17.25
C THR A 2 -24.37 -15.60 -15.99
N LEU A 3 -24.31 -16.90 -15.79
CA LEU A 3 -23.48 -17.53 -14.76
C LEU A 3 -22.01 -17.17 -15.08
N ASN A 4 -21.38 -16.34 -14.27
CA ASN A 4 -19.96 -16.12 -14.34
C ASN A 4 -19.24 -17.45 -14.10
N LYS A 5 -18.56 -17.95 -15.11
CA LYS A 5 -17.71 -19.14 -15.00
C LYS A 5 -16.51 -18.76 -14.11
N HIS A 6 -16.50 -19.26 -12.87
CA HIS A 6 -15.33 -19.18 -12.01
C HIS A 6 -14.38 -20.32 -12.37
N THR A 7 -13.18 -19.99 -12.79
CA THR A 7 -12.11 -20.96 -13.06
C THR A 7 -11.08 -20.86 -11.96
N ALA A 8 -10.81 -21.99 -11.29
CA ALA A 8 -9.72 -22.05 -10.31
C ALA A 8 -8.39 -21.94 -11.06
N THR A 9 -7.57 -20.95 -10.69
CA THR A 9 -6.24 -20.73 -11.30
C THR A 9 -5.18 -21.69 -10.74
N GLY A 10 -5.47 -22.37 -9.62
CA GLY A 10 -4.51 -23.23 -8.92
C GLY A 10 -3.39 -22.48 -8.20
N ALA A 11 -3.42 -21.15 -8.19
CA ALA A 11 -2.41 -20.31 -7.58
C ALA A 11 -3.06 -19.16 -6.77
N PRO A 12 -2.40 -18.65 -5.73
CA PRO A 12 -2.87 -17.47 -5.01
C PRO A 12 -2.82 -16.21 -5.90
N ILE A 13 -3.55 -15.16 -5.49
CA ILE A 13 -3.49 -13.86 -6.14
C ILE A 13 -2.02 -13.39 -6.18
N SER A 14 -1.57 -13.06 -7.38
CA SER A 14 -0.20 -12.60 -7.62
C SER A 14 -0.23 -11.30 -8.42
N VAL A 15 0.69 -10.41 -8.10
CA VAL A 15 0.81 -9.08 -8.72
C VAL A 15 2.15 -8.94 -9.43
N PRO A 16 2.21 -8.14 -10.51
CA PRO A 16 3.47 -7.87 -11.20
C PRO A 16 4.43 -7.11 -10.27
N VAL A 17 5.71 -7.36 -10.43
CA VAL A 17 6.78 -6.72 -9.67
C VAL A 17 7.90 -6.27 -10.59
N GLY A 18 8.80 -5.43 -10.10
CA GLY A 18 9.94 -4.89 -10.84
C GLY A 18 9.68 -3.50 -11.42
N GLU A 19 10.70 -2.94 -12.08
CA GLU A 19 10.64 -1.57 -12.62
C GLU A 19 9.47 -1.30 -13.56
N GLY A 20 8.96 -2.33 -14.25
CA GLY A 20 7.83 -2.21 -15.16
C GLY A 20 6.50 -1.79 -14.51
N VAL A 21 6.41 -1.81 -13.17
CA VAL A 21 5.21 -1.31 -12.47
C VAL A 21 5.29 0.20 -12.18
N LEU A 22 6.46 0.80 -12.25
CA LEU A 22 6.63 2.23 -12.00
C LEU A 22 5.97 3.04 -13.11
N GLY A 23 5.40 4.16 -12.74
CA GLY A 23 4.67 5.00 -13.67
C GLY A 23 3.26 4.48 -14.02
N ARG A 24 2.75 3.45 -13.35
CA ARG A 24 1.52 2.75 -13.72
C ARG A 24 0.51 2.70 -12.57
N MET A 25 -0.74 2.49 -12.93
CA MET A 25 -1.86 2.30 -12.00
C MET A 25 -2.48 0.91 -12.17
N PHE A 26 -2.68 0.19 -11.08
CA PHE A 26 -3.13 -1.20 -11.05
C PHE A 26 -4.37 -1.40 -10.20
N ASN A 27 -5.12 -2.45 -10.51
CA ASN A 27 -6.13 -3.02 -9.62
C ASN A 27 -5.50 -4.01 -8.62
N VAL A 28 -6.31 -4.63 -7.77
CA VAL A 28 -5.87 -5.61 -6.76
C VAL A 28 -5.19 -6.85 -7.37
N LEU A 29 -5.52 -7.22 -8.60
CA LEU A 29 -4.96 -8.37 -9.32
C LEU A 29 -3.67 -8.02 -10.09
N GLY A 30 -3.27 -6.75 -10.08
CA GLY A 30 -2.12 -6.25 -10.83
C GLY A 30 -2.39 -6.02 -12.31
N ASP A 31 -3.66 -5.90 -12.71
CA ASP A 31 -3.99 -5.49 -14.06
C ASP A 31 -3.93 -3.96 -14.15
N PRO A 32 -3.32 -3.40 -15.20
CA PRO A 32 -3.28 -1.96 -15.43
C PRO A 32 -4.69 -1.37 -15.59
N ILE A 33 -4.96 -0.24 -14.93
CA ILE A 33 -6.23 0.50 -15.02
C ILE A 33 -6.04 1.95 -15.47
N ASP A 34 -4.84 2.31 -15.89
CA ASP A 34 -4.44 3.63 -16.38
C ASP A 34 -4.73 3.84 -17.89
N GLY A 35 -5.35 2.88 -18.57
CA GLY A 35 -5.59 2.92 -20.00
C GLY A 35 -4.34 2.64 -20.85
N GLY A 36 -3.20 2.38 -20.25
CA GLY A 36 -1.97 2.01 -20.95
C GLY A 36 -1.95 0.55 -21.41
N GLU A 37 -0.90 0.19 -22.15
CA GLU A 37 -0.70 -1.17 -22.63
C GLU A 37 -0.57 -2.17 -21.47
N ALA A 38 -1.00 -3.42 -21.71
CA ALA A 38 -0.79 -4.51 -20.77
C ALA A 38 0.71 -4.76 -20.57
N LEU A 39 1.08 -5.15 -19.34
CA LEU A 39 2.46 -5.53 -19.07
C LEU A 39 2.86 -6.78 -19.89
N PRO A 40 4.14 -6.90 -20.27
CA PRO A 40 4.63 -8.09 -20.96
C PRO A 40 4.27 -9.37 -20.21
N ALA A 41 3.94 -10.42 -20.93
CA ALA A 41 3.61 -11.73 -20.33
C ALA A 41 4.81 -12.34 -19.55
N SER A 42 6.01 -11.89 -19.82
CA SER A 42 7.25 -12.26 -19.11
C SER A 42 7.47 -11.53 -17.79
N THR A 43 6.61 -10.54 -17.44
CA THR A 43 6.73 -9.79 -16.19
C THR A 43 6.62 -10.74 -15.00
N GLU A 44 7.59 -10.66 -14.11
CA GLU A 44 7.60 -11.45 -12.88
C GLU A 44 6.40 -11.10 -12.01
N LYS A 45 5.79 -12.12 -11.38
CA LYS A 45 4.66 -11.96 -10.48
C LYS A 45 4.93 -12.63 -9.15
N TRP A 46 4.65 -11.91 -8.08
CA TRP A 46 4.74 -12.41 -6.71
C TRP A 46 3.38 -12.56 -6.06
N SER A 47 3.21 -13.64 -5.26
CA SER A 47 2.01 -13.82 -4.45
C SER A 47 1.87 -12.69 -3.43
N ILE A 48 0.65 -12.18 -3.25
CA ILE A 48 0.36 -11.18 -2.22
C ILE A 48 0.41 -11.77 -0.79
N HIS A 49 0.35 -13.10 -0.66
CA HIS A 49 0.43 -13.83 0.61
C HIS A 49 1.88 -14.28 0.87
N ARG A 50 2.71 -13.33 1.27
CA ARG A 50 4.11 -13.57 1.63
C ARG A 50 4.29 -13.58 3.14
N GLN A 51 5.34 -14.26 3.60
CA GLN A 51 5.76 -14.23 4.99
C GLN A 51 6.52 -12.93 5.29
N ALA A 52 6.44 -12.48 6.54
CA ALA A 52 7.30 -11.40 7.01
C ALA A 52 8.78 -11.84 7.01
N PRO A 53 9.72 -10.90 6.84
CA PRO A 53 11.14 -11.20 6.98
C PRO A 53 11.45 -11.83 8.34
N SER A 54 12.32 -12.84 8.34
CA SER A 54 12.76 -13.50 9.57
C SER A 54 13.60 -12.55 10.44
N PHE A 55 13.73 -12.85 11.74
CA PHE A 55 14.58 -12.05 12.65
C PHE A 55 16.03 -11.90 12.15
N ALA A 56 16.56 -12.91 11.46
CA ALA A 56 17.91 -12.87 10.93
C ALA A 56 18.08 -11.91 9.73
N GLU A 57 17.02 -11.65 9.01
CA GLU A 57 17.00 -10.74 7.85
C GLU A 57 16.76 -9.29 8.24
N GLN A 58 16.15 -9.05 9.39
CA GLN A 58 15.84 -7.69 9.85
C GLN A 58 17.12 -6.93 10.21
N SER A 59 17.12 -5.64 9.92
CA SER A 59 18.20 -4.73 10.31
C SER A 59 18.02 -4.28 11.74
N PRO A 60 19.03 -4.45 12.62
CA PRO A 60 18.98 -3.91 13.97
C PRO A 60 19.29 -2.39 14.03
N VAL A 61 19.72 -1.81 12.88
CA VAL A 61 20.12 -0.41 12.83
C VAL A 61 18.90 0.46 12.58
N VAL A 62 18.65 1.39 13.49
CA VAL A 62 17.64 2.43 13.31
C VAL A 62 18.29 3.62 12.63
N SER A 63 17.78 3.97 11.44
CA SER A 63 18.18 5.16 10.71
C SER A 63 16.97 6.05 10.46
N ILE A 64 17.18 7.36 10.43
CA ILE A 64 16.13 8.34 10.17
C ILE A 64 15.90 8.43 8.66
N LEU A 65 14.64 8.51 8.26
CA LEU A 65 14.22 8.90 6.93
C LEU A 65 14.02 10.43 6.93
N GLU A 66 14.94 11.14 6.31
CA GLU A 66 14.79 12.58 6.12
C GLU A 66 13.67 12.85 5.11
N THR A 67 12.63 13.52 5.56
CA THR A 67 11.44 13.77 4.74
C THR A 67 11.51 15.07 3.96
N GLY A 68 12.41 15.97 4.32
CA GLY A 68 12.49 17.34 3.80
C GLY A 68 11.41 18.27 4.35
N ILE A 69 10.52 17.76 5.21
CA ILE A 69 9.47 18.53 5.85
C ILE A 69 9.93 18.89 7.25
N LYS A 70 10.34 20.15 7.45
CA LYS A 70 11.01 20.62 8.67
C LYS A 70 10.29 20.25 9.97
N VAL A 71 8.98 20.33 9.99
CA VAL A 71 8.20 20.01 11.20
C VAL A 71 8.26 18.53 11.54
N ILE A 72 8.28 17.65 10.54
CA ILE A 72 8.42 16.21 10.74
C ILE A 72 9.83 15.89 11.18
N ASP A 73 10.82 16.31 10.41
CA ASP A 73 12.22 15.95 10.65
C ASP A 73 12.76 16.48 11.98
N LEU A 74 12.21 17.60 12.47
CA LEU A 74 12.63 18.22 13.73
C LEU A 74 11.86 17.69 14.97
N LEU A 75 10.56 17.47 14.85
CA LEU A 75 9.70 17.19 15.99
C LEU A 75 9.32 15.70 16.11
N GLU A 76 9.16 15.00 14.99
CA GLU A 76 8.73 13.60 14.94
C GLU A 76 9.40 12.87 13.77
N PRO A 77 10.73 12.71 13.78
CA PRO A 77 11.47 12.12 12.68
C PRO A 77 11.04 10.69 12.39
N TYR A 78 10.89 10.36 11.12
CA TYR A 78 10.49 9.03 10.69
C TYR A 78 11.68 8.06 10.71
N ALA A 79 11.48 6.88 11.26
CA ALA A 79 12.47 5.81 11.17
C ALA A 79 12.29 5.03 9.88
N LYS A 80 13.38 4.70 9.18
CA LYS A 80 13.36 3.77 8.05
C LYS A 80 12.84 2.40 8.49
N GLY A 81 11.93 1.83 7.72
CA GLY A 81 11.22 0.61 8.10
C GLY A 81 10.14 0.82 9.16
N GLY A 82 9.89 2.06 9.54
CA GLY A 82 8.85 2.45 10.49
C GLY A 82 7.45 2.42 9.89
N LYS A 83 6.48 2.55 10.78
CA LYS A 83 5.05 2.59 10.45
C LYS A 83 4.47 3.86 11.05
N ILE A 84 4.13 4.82 10.18
CA ILE A 84 3.70 6.15 10.58
C ILE A 84 2.19 6.26 10.33
N GLY A 85 1.45 6.70 11.34
CA GLY A 85 0.01 6.96 11.23
C GLY A 85 -0.28 8.44 11.01
N LEU A 86 -0.98 8.78 9.93
CA LEU A 86 -1.50 10.13 9.69
C LEU A 86 -3.00 10.17 9.96
N PHE A 87 -3.36 10.76 11.08
CA PHE A 87 -4.76 10.87 11.51
C PHE A 87 -5.28 12.27 11.25
N GLY A 88 -6.43 12.37 10.58
CA GLY A 88 -7.04 13.68 10.34
C GLY A 88 -8.38 13.60 9.64
N GLY A 89 -9.18 14.63 9.80
CA GLY A 89 -10.45 14.80 9.09
C GLY A 89 -10.28 14.95 7.57
N ALA A 90 -11.39 15.02 6.86
CA ALA A 90 -11.36 15.34 5.43
C ALA A 90 -10.86 16.77 5.20
N GLY A 91 -10.07 16.98 4.14
CA GLY A 91 -9.63 18.32 3.73
C GLY A 91 -8.54 18.96 4.59
N VAL A 92 -7.88 18.24 5.48
CA VAL A 92 -6.80 18.80 6.33
C VAL A 92 -5.40 18.73 5.69
N GLY A 93 -5.32 18.45 4.41
CA GLY A 93 -4.04 18.48 3.67
C GLY A 93 -3.26 17.15 3.69
N LYS A 94 -3.86 16.00 4.05
CA LYS A 94 -3.17 14.71 4.03
C LYS A 94 -2.61 14.38 2.64
N THR A 95 -3.37 14.59 1.58
CA THR A 95 -2.94 14.34 0.21
C THR A 95 -1.74 15.19 -0.18
N VAL A 96 -1.75 16.48 0.17
CA VAL A 96 -0.62 17.39 -0.07
C VAL A 96 0.65 16.91 0.65
N LEU A 97 0.50 16.47 1.91
CA LEU A 97 1.62 15.91 2.68
C LEU A 97 2.17 14.63 2.04
N ILE A 98 1.29 13.74 1.58
CA ILE A 98 1.68 12.50 0.89
C ILE A 98 2.45 12.81 -0.40
N GLN A 99 1.97 13.74 -1.20
CA GLN A 99 2.63 14.18 -2.43
C GLN A 99 4.01 14.78 -2.17
N GLU A 100 4.13 15.63 -1.16
CA GLU A 100 5.40 16.22 -0.75
C GLU A 100 6.39 15.14 -0.30
N LEU A 101 5.95 14.17 0.49
CA LEU A 101 6.78 13.03 0.90
C LEU A 101 7.25 12.20 -0.31
N ILE A 102 6.37 11.90 -1.26
CA ILE A 102 6.71 11.16 -2.48
C ILE A 102 7.75 11.94 -3.28
N THR A 103 7.53 13.24 -3.47
CA THR A 103 8.43 14.10 -4.23
C THR A 103 9.83 14.15 -3.60
N ASN A 104 9.89 14.35 -2.29
CA ASN A 104 11.16 14.47 -1.57
C ASN A 104 11.93 13.15 -1.55
N VAL A 105 11.25 12.03 -1.28
CA VAL A 105 11.90 10.71 -1.31
C VAL A 105 12.39 10.34 -2.70
N ALA A 106 11.62 10.66 -3.75
CA ALA A 106 12.02 10.41 -5.12
C ALA A 106 13.22 11.25 -5.56
N SER A 107 13.29 12.53 -5.15
CA SER A 107 14.35 13.47 -5.54
C SER A 107 15.62 13.29 -4.73
N GLU A 108 15.51 13.17 -3.41
CA GLU A 108 16.67 13.23 -2.51
C GLU A 108 17.27 11.84 -2.23
N HIS A 109 16.44 10.81 -2.11
CA HIS A 109 16.91 9.48 -1.75
C HIS A 109 16.98 8.50 -2.93
N GLY A 110 16.50 8.90 -4.12
CA GLY A 110 16.44 7.98 -5.28
C GLY A 110 15.59 6.74 -5.03
N GLY A 111 14.73 6.77 -4.01
CA GLY A 111 13.84 5.70 -3.62
C GLY A 111 12.59 5.63 -4.49
N TYR A 112 11.85 4.54 -4.31
CA TYR A 112 10.56 4.33 -4.98
C TYR A 112 9.41 4.51 -4.00
N SER A 113 8.25 4.87 -4.53
CA SER A 113 7.04 5.01 -3.75
C SER A 113 5.94 4.10 -4.31
N ILE A 114 5.22 3.45 -3.42
CA ILE A 114 4.04 2.67 -3.78
C ILE A 114 2.85 3.27 -3.03
N PHE A 115 1.83 3.69 -3.76
CA PHE A 115 0.61 4.20 -3.17
C PHE A 115 -0.51 3.17 -3.27
N THR A 116 -1.14 2.86 -2.15
CA THR A 116 -2.29 1.96 -2.11
C THR A 116 -3.55 2.70 -1.66
N GLY A 117 -4.51 2.85 -2.57
CA GLY A 117 -5.82 3.42 -2.30
C GLY A 117 -6.81 2.33 -1.85
N VAL A 118 -7.06 2.24 -0.55
CA VAL A 118 -7.91 1.23 0.05
C VAL A 118 -9.31 1.78 0.29
N GLY A 119 -10.27 1.42 -0.55
CA GLY A 119 -11.64 1.88 -0.46
C GLY A 119 -11.81 3.37 -0.71
N GLU A 120 -10.90 3.98 -1.45
CA GLU A 120 -10.96 5.40 -1.81
C GLU A 120 -11.95 5.68 -2.95
N ARG A 121 -12.33 6.94 -3.10
CA ARG A 121 -13.18 7.38 -4.20
C ARG A 121 -12.39 7.39 -5.50
N SER A 122 -12.99 6.91 -6.59
CA SER A 122 -12.36 6.91 -7.91
C SER A 122 -11.87 8.29 -8.35
N ARG A 123 -12.62 9.34 -7.99
CA ARG A 123 -12.25 10.73 -8.28
C ARG A 123 -10.94 11.12 -7.58
N GLU A 124 -10.83 10.85 -6.28
CA GLU A 124 -9.63 11.20 -5.50
C GLU A 124 -8.39 10.46 -6.01
N GLY A 125 -8.56 9.18 -6.42
CA GLY A 125 -7.49 8.43 -7.06
C GLY A 125 -7.07 9.01 -8.41
N ASN A 126 -8.03 9.46 -9.22
CA ASN A 126 -7.75 10.09 -10.51
C ASN A 126 -7.09 11.48 -10.35
N ASP A 127 -7.56 12.28 -9.39
CA ASP A 127 -6.97 13.58 -9.09
C ASP A 127 -5.50 13.39 -8.66
N LEU A 128 -5.22 12.43 -7.76
CA LEU A 128 -3.87 12.10 -7.33
C LEU A 128 -2.97 11.65 -8.49
N TRP A 129 -3.49 10.81 -9.38
CA TRP A 129 -2.77 10.37 -10.58
C TRP A 129 -2.36 11.56 -11.46
N ASN A 130 -3.29 12.46 -11.75
CA ASN A 130 -3.03 13.63 -12.59
C ASN A 130 -1.99 14.56 -11.96
N GLU A 131 -2.10 14.81 -10.65
CA GLU A 131 -1.14 15.63 -9.91
C GLU A 131 0.28 15.03 -9.91
N MET A 132 0.39 13.70 -9.78
CA MET A 132 1.68 13.00 -9.89
C MET A 132 2.26 13.03 -11.31
N MET A 133 1.40 13.01 -12.33
CA MET A 133 1.81 13.18 -13.72
C MET A 133 2.36 14.59 -13.96
N GLU A 134 1.65 15.62 -13.48
CA GLU A 134 2.06 17.03 -13.64
C GLU A 134 3.37 17.34 -12.88
N SER A 135 3.54 16.78 -11.70
CA SER A 135 4.78 16.94 -10.90
C SER A 135 5.96 16.10 -11.40
N GLY A 136 5.72 15.13 -12.30
CA GLY A 136 6.73 14.23 -12.85
C GLY A 136 7.21 13.11 -11.90
N VAL A 137 6.70 13.04 -10.68
CA VAL A 137 7.11 12.01 -9.70
C VAL A 137 6.54 10.63 -10.01
N ILE A 138 5.57 10.55 -10.89
CA ILE A 138 4.92 9.29 -11.27
C ILE A 138 5.91 8.24 -11.79
N SER A 139 7.00 8.65 -12.44
CA SER A 139 8.02 7.77 -13.00
C SER A 139 8.74 6.90 -11.96
N LYS A 140 8.69 7.29 -10.68
CA LYS A 140 9.25 6.55 -9.54
C LYS A 140 8.17 6.03 -8.58
N THR A 141 6.92 6.07 -9.02
CA THR A 141 5.77 5.70 -8.18
C THR A 141 4.91 4.67 -8.91
N ALA A 142 4.42 3.67 -8.19
CA ALA A 142 3.33 2.80 -8.66
C ALA A 142 2.10 3.00 -7.79
N LEU A 143 0.92 2.92 -8.40
CA LEU A 143 -0.35 3.09 -7.71
C LEU A 143 -1.16 1.81 -7.79
N VAL A 144 -1.78 1.42 -6.68
CA VAL A 144 -2.66 0.24 -6.60
C VAL A 144 -3.96 0.66 -5.94
N PHE A 145 -5.08 0.49 -6.64
CA PHE A 145 -6.38 0.91 -6.14
C PHE A 145 -7.36 -0.25 -5.97
N GLY A 146 -8.02 -0.27 -4.83
CA GLY A 146 -9.26 -1.00 -4.60
C GLY A 146 -10.31 -0.02 -4.14
N GLN A 147 -11.16 0.40 -5.07
CA GLN A 147 -12.08 1.52 -4.90
C GLN A 147 -13.23 1.22 -3.93
N MET A 148 -13.94 2.25 -3.51
CA MET A 148 -15.04 2.16 -2.54
C MET A 148 -16.18 1.22 -3.00
N ASN A 149 -16.44 1.14 -4.30
CA ASN A 149 -17.48 0.28 -4.90
C ASN A 149 -17.04 -1.17 -5.09
N GLU A 150 -15.77 -1.49 -4.87
CA GLU A 150 -15.26 -2.85 -4.99
C GLU A 150 -15.76 -3.74 -3.85
N ALA A 151 -15.80 -5.05 -4.12
CA ALA A 151 -16.14 -6.04 -3.11
C ALA A 151 -15.21 -5.97 -1.88
N PRO A 152 -15.69 -6.29 -0.68
CA PRO A 152 -14.87 -6.19 0.54
C PRO A 152 -13.60 -7.05 0.47
N GLY A 153 -13.64 -8.20 -0.21
CA GLY A 153 -12.47 -9.04 -0.44
C GLY A 153 -11.38 -8.36 -1.27
N VAL A 154 -11.73 -7.46 -2.20
CA VAL A 154 -10.80 -6.64 -2.98
C VAL A 154 -10.19 -5.57 -2.08
N ARG A 155 -11.02 -4.79 -1.40
CA ARG A 155 -10.56 -3.70 -0.50
C ARG A 155 -9.64 -4.21 0.61
N MET A 156 -9.86 -5.42 1.10
CA MET A 156 -9.01 -6.06 2.11
C MET A 156 -7.64 -6.50 1.54
N ARG A 157 -7.50 -6.67 0.24
CA ARG A 157 -6.28 -7.22 -0.37
C ARG A 157 -5.41 -6.21 -1.10
N VAL A 158 -5.96 -5.06 -1.46
CA VAL A 158 -5.22 -4.06 -2.23
C VAL A 158 -3.96 -3.56 -1.50
N ALA A 159 -4.00 -3.41 -0.17
CA ALA A 159 -2.83 -3.06 0.62
C ALA A 159 -1.73 -4.15 0.55
N LEU A 160 -2.12 -5.43 0.51
CA LEU A 160 -1.19 -6.53 0.33
C LEU A 160 -0.55 -6.52 -1.06
N SER A 161 -1.31 -6.14 -2.09
CA SER A 161 -0.80 -6.01 -3.46
C SER A 161 0.30 -4.96 -3.55
N GLY A 162 0.06 -3.76 -3.03
CA GLY A 162 1.08 -2.70 -3.02
C GLY A 162 2.27 -3.02 -2.12
N LEU A 163 2.03 -3.65 -0.96
CA LEU A 163 3.11 -4.10 -0.09
C LEU A 163 4.01 -5.13 -0.81
N THR A 164 3.43 -6.05 -1.56
CA THR A 164 4.20 -7.05 -2.32
C THR A 164 5.07 -6.40 -3.40
N MET A 165 4.57 -5.37 -4.10
CA MET A 165 5.38 -4.58 -5.02
C MET A 165 6.53 -3.87 -4.29
N SER A 166 6.27 -3.31 -3.11
CA SER A 166 7.28 -2.65 -2.28
C SER A 166 8.38 -3.62 -1.84
N GLU A 167 8.00 -4.84 -1.45
CA GLU A 167 8.95 -5.87 -1.02
C GLU A 167 9.93 -6.29 -2.12
N TYR A 168 9.51 -6.31 -3.38
CA TYR A 168 10.41 -6.61 -4.48
C TYR A 168 11.55 -5.58 -4.55
N PHE A 169 11.23 -4.31 -4.50
CA PHE A 169 12.24 -3.25 -4.53
C PHE A 169 13.17 -3.29 -3.31
N ARG A 170 12.65 -3.63 -2.13
CA ARG A 170 13.46 -3.83 -0.92
C ARG A 170 14.39 -5.04 -1.04
N ASP A 171 13.84 -6.19 -1.44
CA ASP A 171 14.52 -7.48 -1.31
C ASP A 171 15.42 -7.79 -2.50
N VAL A 172 15.05 -7.36 -3.71
CA VAL A 172 15.76 -7.66 -4.97
C VAL A 172 16.60 -6.47 -5.44
N GLU A 173 16.02 -5.28 -5.42
CA GLU A 173 16.74 -4.09 -5.91
C GLU A 173 17.49 -3.33 -4.81
N HIS A 174 17.34 -3.76 -3.55
CA HIS A 174 18.03 -3.19 -2.39
C HIS A 174 17.77 -1.70 -2.23
N LYS A 175 16.51 -1.31 -2.42
CA LYS A 175 16.06 0.09 -2.33
C LYS A 175 15.30 0.37 -1.04
N ASP A 176 15.33 1.63 -0.66
CA ASP A 176 14.40 2.16 0.34
C ASP A 176 13.09 2.53 -0.37
N VAL A 177 11.99 2.02 0.14
CA VAL A 177 10.65 2.18 -0.46
C VAL A 177 9.73 2.86 0.53
N LEU A 178 8.98 3.83 0.05
CA LEU A 178 7.91 4.47 0.80
C LEU A 178 6.56 3.89 0.37
N LEU A 179 5.87 3.23 1.31
CA LEU A 179 4.56 2.63 1.09
C LEU A 179 3.48 3.49 1.71
N PHE A 180 2.57 4.00 0.91
CA PHE A 180 1.38 4.70 1.38
C PHE A 180 0.18 3.77 1.39
N ILE A 181 -0.58 3.79 2.49
CA ILE A 181 -1.85 3.05 2.62
C ILE A 181 -2.93 4.06 3.00
N ASP A 182 -3.73 4.45 2.04
CA ASP A 182 -4.85 5.35 2.25
C ASP A 182 -6.16 4.66 1.82
N ASN A 183 -6.97 4.19 2.71
CA ASN A 183 -7.02 4.42 4.13
C ASN A 183 -6.90 3.08 4.88
N ILE A 184 -6.00 2.96 5.83
CA ILE A 184 -5.79 1.71 6.59
C ILE A 184 -7.05 1.30 7.39
N PHE A 185 -7.87 2.25 7.83
CA PHE A 185 -9.12 1.94 8.51
C PHE A 185 -10.11 1.20 7.61
N ARG A 186 -10.11 1.48 6.31
CA ARG A 186 -10.96 0.77 5.34
C ARG A 186 -10.53 -0.68 5.11
N PHE A 187 -9.24 -0.97 5.28
CA PHE A 187 -8.76 -2.35 5.34
C PHE A 187 -9.43 -3.11 6.49
N VAL A 188 -9.48 -2.51 7.68
CA VAL A 188 -10.14 -3.09 8.86
C VAL A 188 -11.65 -3.26 8.62
N GLN A 189 -12.31 -2.25 8.08
CA GLN A 189 -13.74 -2.32 7.74
C GLN A 189 -14.04 -3.44 6.75
N ALA A 190 -13.24 -3.57 5.70
CA ALA A 190 -13.40 -4.64 4.71
C ALA A 190 -13.22 -6.02 5.32
N GLY A 191 -12.28 -6.19 6.24
CA GLY A 191 -12.10 -7.41 7.03
C GLY A 191 -13.34 -7.73 7.89
N SER A 192 -13.94 -6.74 8.51
CA SER A 192 -15.18 -6.88 9.28
C SER A 192 -16.36 -7.30 8.39
N GLU A 193 -16.51 -6.68 7.21
CA GLU A 193 -17.54 -7.05 6.23
C GLU A 193 -17.37 -8.51 5.77
N VAL A 194 -16.15 -8.94 5.44
CA VAL A 194 -15.86 -10.33 5.05
C VAL A 194 -16.18 -11.29 6.19
N SER A 195 -15.79 -10.96 7.41
CA SER A 195 -16.08 -11.78 8.60
C SER A 195 -17.58 -11.98 8.81
N THR A 196 -18.36 -10.90 8.64
CA THR A 196 -19.83 -10.93 8.73
C THR A 196 -20.43 -11.80 7.63
N LEU A 197 -19.96 -11.67 6.39
CA LEU A 197 -20.41 -12.52 5.28
C LEU A 197 -20.11 -14.03 5.50
N LEU A 198 -19.06 -14.33 6.25
CA LEU A 198 -18.70 -15.69 6.65
C LEU A 198 -19.48 -16.18 7.90
N GLY A 199 -20.39 -15.39 8.44
CA GLY A 199 -21.18 -15.72 9.63
C GLY A 199 -20.37 -15.81 10.93
N ARG A 200 -19.20 -15.20 10.99
CA ARG A 200 -18.39 -15.17 12.21
C ARG A 200 -18.96 -14.18 13.22
N MET A 201 -19.01 -14.61 14.48
CA MET A 201 -19.49 -13.76 15.58
C MET A 201 -18.48 -12.62 15.81
N PRO A 202 -18.91 -11.35 15.83
CA PRO A 202 -18.02 -10.24 16.12
C PRO A 202 -17.55 -10.26 17.57
N SER A 203 -16.42 -9.58 17.82
CA SER A 203 -15.97 -9.31 19.18
C SER A 203 -16.91 -8.35 19.93
N ALA A 204 -16.72 -8.20 21.25
CA ALA A 204 -17.54 -7.32 22.07
C ALA A 204 -17.62 -5.86 21.61
N VAL A 205 -16.61 -5.40 20.87
CA VAL A 205 -16.54 -4.04 20.29
C VAL A 205 -16.95 -3.98 18.81
N GLY A 206 -17.49 -5.07 18.25
CA GLY A 206 -18.04 -5.11 16.89
C GLY A 206 -17.06 -5.43 15.77
N TYR A 207 -15.76 -5.56 16.06
CA TYR A 207 -14.75 -5.95 15.06
C TYR A 207 -14.67 -7.49 14.88
N GLN A 208 -14.08 -7.91 13.76
CA GLN A 208 -13.81 -9.33 13.50
C GLN A 208 -12.86 -9.92 14.53
N PRO A 209 -13.03 -11.20 14.92
CA PRO A 209 -12.15 -11.86 15.90
C PRO A 209 -10.72 -12.05 15.36
N THR A 210 -10.52 -11.98 14.05
CA THR A 210 -9.25 -12.14 13.35
C THR A 210 -8.50 -10.83 13.11
N LEU A 211 -8.99 -9.69 13.64
CA LEU A 211 -8.42 -8.37 13.39
C LEU A 211 -6.93 -8.29 13.70
N ALA A 212 -6.52 -8.73 14.88
CA ALA A 212 -5.12 -8.68 15.29
C ALA A 212 -4.20 -9.51 14.38
N THR A 213 -4.67 -10.69 13.95
CA THR A 213 -3.91 -11.56 13.05
C THR A 213 -3.78 -10.94 11.66
N GLU A 214 -4.88 -10.41 11.11
CA GLU A 214 -4.91 -9.78 9.78
C GLU A 214 -4.00 -8.55 9.73
N MET A 215 -4.11 -7.68 10.74
CA MET A 215 -3.24 -6.50 10.86
C MET A 215 -1.78 -6.90 11.12
N GLY A 216 -1.53 -7.88 11.98
CA GLY A 216 -0.19 -8.39 12.25
C GLY A 216 0.48 -8.91 10.98
N GLN A 217 -0.21 -9.72 10.19
CA GLN A 217 0.32 -10.23 8.91
C GLN A 217 0.69 -9.12 7.92
N LEU A 218 -0.06 -8.02 7.86
CA LEU A 218 0.27 -6.87 7.05
C LEU A 218 1.47 -6.11 7.64
N GLN A 219 1.39 -5.76 8.92
CA GLN A 219 2.33 -4.85 9.56
C GLN A 219 3.73 -5.44 9.76
N GLU A 220 3.84 -6.74 10.05
CA GLU A 220 5.15 -7.41 10.25
C GLU A 220 5.99 -7.50 8.97
N ARG A 221 5.38 -7.41 7.79
CA ARG A 221 6.08 -7.36 6.51
C ARG A 221 6.72 -6.00 6.24
N ILE A 222 6.23 -4.95 6.90
CA ILE A 222 6.72 -3.56 6.77
C ILE A 222 7.87 -3.38 7.76
N THR A 223 9.09 -3.46 7.27
CA THR A 223 10.29 -3.41 8.11
C THR A 223 11.53 -3.11 7.26
N SER A 224 12.62 -2.76 7.96
CA SER A 224 13.97 -2.70 7.38
C SER A 224 14.62 -4.06 7.42
N THR A 225 15.23 -4.45 6.30
CA THR A 225 16.08 -5.62 6.19
C THR A 225 17.54 -5.18 5.97
N ARG A 226 18.46 -6.14 5.88
CA ARG A 226 19.85 -5.83 5.55
C ARG A 226 20.03 -5.31 4.11
N ASN A 227 19.04 -5.53 3.27
CA ASN A 227 19.07 -5.20 1.85
C ASN A 227 18.44 -3.84 1.54
N GLY A 228 17.43 -3.44 2.28
CA GLY A 228 16.68 -2.20 2.06
C GLY A 228 15.57 -2.04 3.08
N SER A 229 14.73 -1.04 2.90
CA SER A 229 13.63 -0.79 3.84
C SER A 229 12.29 -0.57 3.12
N VAL A 230 11.21 -0.96 3.79
CA VAL A 230 9.86 -0.49 3.48
C VAL A 230 9.37 0.33 4.67
N THR A 231 9.25 1.63 4.46
CA THR A 231 8.68 2.56 5.44
C THR A 231 7.24 2.86 5.04
N SER A 232 6.29 2.74 5.94
CA SER A 232 4.89 2.99 5.60
C SER A 232 4.34 4.24 6.24
N VAL A 233 3.56 4.98 5.44
CA VAL A 233 2.72 6.08 5.88
C VAL A 233 1.26 5.65 5.68
N GLN A 234 0.55 5.51 6.79
CA GLN A 234 -0.80 4.95 6.82
C GLN A 234 -1.79 6.04 7.22
N ALA A 235 -2.64 6.43 6.28
CA ALA A 235 -3.61 7.48 6.54
C ALA A 235 -4.89 6.91 7.14
N VAL A 236 -5.50 7.67 8.05
CA VAL A 236 -6.84 7.44 8.58
C VAL A 236 -7.64 8.72 8.42
N SER A 237 -8.67 8.66 7.58
CA SER A 237 -9.63 9.75 7.42
C SER A 237 -10.87 9.45 8.24
N TYR A 238 -11.20 10.34 9.16
CA TYR A 238 -12.44 10.26 9.92
C TYR A 238 -13.22 11.57 9.76
N THR A 239 -14.55 11.46 9.74
CA THR A 239 -15.45 12.61 9.61
C THR A 239 -15.95 13.10 10.95
N HIS A 240 -15.87 12.28 11.99
CA HIS A 240 -16.28 12.59 13.36
C HIS A 240 -15.30 11.99 14.36
N LEU A 241 -14.91 12.75 15.34
CA LEU A 241 -14.33 12.31 16.60
C LEU A 241 -15.45 12.09 17.60
#